data_8ff8b95e3a357e26af746fc9a57c1424
#
_entry.id   8ff8b95e3a357e26af746fc9a57c1424
#
_cell.length_a   1.000
_cell.length_b   1.000
_cell.length_c   1.000
_cell.angle_alpha   90.00
_cell.angle_beta   90.00
_cell.angle_gamma   90.00
#
_symmetry.space_group_name_H-M   'P 1'
#
loop_
_entity.id
_entity.type
_entity.pdbx_description
1 polymer ?
#
loop_
_entity_poly.entity_id
_entity_poly.type
_entity_poly.pdbx_seq_one_letter_code
_entity_poly.pdbx_strand_id
1 'polypeptide(L)'
;MTEIHITDPTPIDEDIVIEKSLRPSKFDEFIGQKKLVGNLKLYIEAANQRGEALDHVLLFGPPGLGKTTLASIVSKELGSSIKNASGPIVERAGDLAGMITNLSHRDVFFIDEIHRLNSNVEEYLYSAMEDFSIDIMIDKGPSARSVQLSIDPFTLIGATTRLGNLTSPLRDRFGVVLRVDYYXTEELFHIINRSSEILXVXIDDEGAMXXASRSRGTPRIANRILRRARDYAEVKAXGKIDFEVAKASLKKLGIDEIGLDEMDRKILSVIXEQFSGGPVGLKSLAVAVGXDSTTIEDVYEPFLIKEGFXMRTSXGRLAQDAAYEXXGKQKTXDQQRLFNDK
;
A
#
# COMPACT_ATOMS: atom_id res chain seq x y z
N MET A 1 17.47 17.45 -2.19
CA MET A 1 16.13 16.99 -2.64
C MET A 1 16.25 15.53 -3.00
N THR A 2 15.55 14.67 -2.25
CA THR A 2 15.53 13.25 -2.55
C THR A 2 14.74 13.07 -3.86
N GLU A 3 15.38 12.52 -4.85
CA GLU A 3 14.72 12.21 -6.13
C GLU A 3 13.65 11.16 -5.86
N ILE A 4 12.39 11.53 -6.09
CA ILE A 4 11.27 10.62 -5.83
C ILE A 4 11.14 9.70 -7.04
N HIS A 5 11.36 8.42 -6.82
CA HIS A 5 11.20 7.43 -7.88
C HIS A 5 9.72 7.19 -8.13
N ILE A 6 9.32 7.27 -9.39
CA ILE A 6 7.92 7.13 -9.79
C ILE A 6 7.35 5.75 -9.43
N THR A 7 8.20 4.75 -9.36
CA THR A 7 7.84 3.36 -9.05
C THR A 7 7.78 3.06 -7.55
N ASP A 8 8.14 4.03 -6.69
CA ASP A 8 7.98 3.89 -5.24
C ASP A 8 6.52 4.13 -4.88
N PRO A 9 5.77 3.11 -4.41
CA PRO A 9 4.34 3.29 -4.15
C PRO A 9 4.03 4.09 -2.86
N THR A 10 5.04 4.52 -2.12
CA THR A 10 4.85 5.35 -0.91
C THR A 10 4.22 6.70 -1.30
N PRO A 11 3.22 7.19 -0.55
CA PRO A 11 2.55 8.44 -0.91
C PRO A 11 3.47 9.65 -0.73
N ILE A 12 3.35 10.58 -1.66
CA ILE A 12 3.97 11.91 -1.58
C ILE A 12 2.85 12.96 -1.54
N ASP A 13 3.18 14.19 -1.17
CA ASP A 13 2.18 15.26 -1.01
C ASP A 13 1.33 15.47 -2.26
N GLU A 14 1.95 15.39 -3.44
CA GLU A 14 1.24 15.52 -4.72
C GLU A 14 0.19 14.41 -4.90
N ASP A 15 0.51 13.18 -4.50
CA ASP A 15 -0.43 12.07 -4.57
C ASP A 15 -1.64 12.32 -3.66
N ILE A 16 -1.41 12.80 -2.44
CA ILE A 16 -2.47 13.03 -1.45
C ILE A 16 -3.53 13.98 -2.02
N VAL A 17 -3.09 15.07 -2.66
CA VAL A 17 -3.98 16.06 -3.25
C VAL A 17 -4.79 15.45 -4.41
N ILE A 18 -4.11 14.77 -5.33
CA ILE A 18 -4.73 14.24 -6.55
C ILE A 18 -5.62 13.02 -6.24
N GLU A 19 -5.17 12.16 -5.35
CA GLU A 19 -5.94 10.96 -4.98
C GLU A 19 -7.31 11.33 -4.41
N LYS A 20 -7.44 12.47 -3.73
CA LYS A 20 -8.76 12.93 -3.24
C LYS A 20 -9.75 13.11 -4.39
N SER A 21 -9.31 13.69 -5.51
CA SER A 21 -10.16 13.90 -6.67
C SER A 21 -10.44 12.62 -7.46
N LEU A 22 -9.51 11.68 -7.42
CA LEU A 22 -9.60 10.42 -8.18
C LEU A 22 -10.32 9.30 -7.42
N ARG A 23 -10.45 9.42 -6.08
CA ARG A 23 -11.02 8.36 -5.25
C ARG A 23 -12.46 8.03 -5.63
N PRO A 24 -12.76 6.74 -5.82
CA PRO A 24 -14.17 6.33 -5.88
C PRO A 24 -14.85 6.60 -4.53
N SER A 25 -16.11 6.95 -4.58
CA SER A 25 -16.91 7.22 -3.37
C SER A 25 -17.84 6.05 -3.01
N LYS A 26 -17.97 5.07 -3.90
CA LYS A 26 -18.86 3.91 -3.74
C LYS A 26 -18.13 2.65 -4.20
N PHE A 27 -18.56 1.49 -3.70
CA PHE A 27 -18.05 0.21 -4.18
C PHE A 27 -18.28 0.01 -5.68
N ASP A 28 -19.38 0.50 -6.22
CA ASP A 28 -19.70 0.35 -7.65
C ASP A 28 -18.68 1.07 -8.56
N GLU A 29 -18.00 2.09 -8.03
CA GLU A 29 -16.95 2.83 -8.75
C GLU A 29 -15.55 2.23 -8.49
N PHE A 30 -15.42 1.37 -7.50
CA PHE A 30 -14.13 0.78 -7.10
C PHE A 30 -13.79 -0.37 -8.04
N ILE A 31 -12.61 -0.31 -8.64
CA ILE A 31 -12.13 -1.29 -9.61
C ILE A 31 -11.22 -2.28 -8.90
N GLY A 32 -11.42 -3.57 -9.13
CA GLY A 32 -10.56 -4.62 -8.59
C GLY A 32 -10.95 -5.08 -7.18
N GLN A 33 -10.14 -5.93 -6.60
CA GLN A 33 -10.33 -6.48 -5.23
C GLN A 33 -11.72 -7.11 -5.06
N LYS A 34 -12.20 -7.83 -6.06
CA LYS A 34 -13.60 -8.30 -6.13
C LYS A 34 -14.02 -9.12 -4.92
N LYS A 35 -13.16 -10.05 -4.47
CA LYS A 35 -13.44 -10.91 -3.32
C LYS A 35 -13.53 -10.09 -2.03
N LEU A 36 -12.56 -9.21 -1.83
CA LEU A 36 -12.49 -8.32 -0.65
C LEU A 36 -13.72 -7.40 -0.62
N VAL A 37 -14.04 -6.75 -1.74
CA VAL A 37 -15.19 -5.85 -1.86
C VAL A 37 -16.49 -6.60 -1.60
N GLY A 38 -16.64 -7.82 -2.14
CA GLY A 38 -17.79 -8.67 -1.92
C GLY A 38 -18.00 -8.97 -0.45
N ASN A 39 -16.93 -9.31 0.26
CA ASN A 39 -16.99 -9.57 1.70
C ASN A 39 -17.39 -8.32 2.48
N LEU A 40 -16.76 -7.17 2.17
CA LEU A 40 -17.08 -5.91 2.85
C LEU A 40 -18.54 -5.51 2.62
N LYS A 41 -19.04 -5.64 1.39
CA LYS A 41 -20.46 -5.35 1.07
C LYS A 41 -21.40 -6.19 1.95
N LEU A 42 -21.12 -7.47 2.09
CA LEU A 42 -21.93 -8.40 2.90
C LEU A 42 -21.93 -7.96 4.36
N TYR A 43 -20.76 -7.70 4.94
CA TYR A 43 -20.63 -7.33 6.36
C TYR A 43 -21.29 -5.97 6.64
N ILE A 44 -21.16 -5.02 5.72
CA ILE A 44 -21.77 -3.69 5.84
C ILE A 44 -23.30 -3.81 5.79
N GLU A 45 -23.81 -4.60 4.84
CA GLU A 45 -25.26 -4.82 4.71
C GLU A 45 -25.84 -5.42 5.99
N ALA A 46 -25.15 -6.42 6.56
CA ALA A 46 -25.58 -7.05 7.82
C ALA A 46 -25.59 -6.05 8.98
N ALA A 47 -24.52 -5.24 9.10
CA ALA A 47 -24.43 -4.21 10.13
C ALA A 47 -25.55 -3.17 9.97
N ASN A 48 -25.83 -2.74 8.73
CA ASN A 48 -26.90 -1.79 8.42
C ASN A 48 -28.26 -2.34 8.81
N GLN A 49 -28.53 -3.61 8.53
CA GLN A 49 -29.81 -4.28 8.87
C GLN A 49 -30.02 -4.31 10.40
N ARG A 50 -28.94 -4.52 11.17
CA ARG A 50 -29.01 -4.56 12.63
C ARG A 50 -28.95 -3.17 13.28
N GLY A 51 -28.53 -2.14 12.52
CA GLY A 51 -28.28 -0.82 13.07
C GLY A 51 -27.09 -0.73 13.99
N GLU A 52 -26.14 -1.65 13.82
CA GLU A 52 -24.95 -1.78 14.65
C GLU A 52 -23.70 -1.27 13.95
N ALA A 53 -22.65 -0.96 14.73
CA ALA A 53 -21.34 -0.68 14.18
C ALA A 53 -20.80 -1.96 13.50
N LEU A 54 -20.08 -1.76 12.41
CA LEU A 54 -19.39 -2.86 11.73
C LEU A 54 -18.26 -3.38 12.65
N ASP A 55 -17.96 -4.65 12.60
CA ASP A 55 -16.79 -5.23 13.30
C ASP A 55 -15.51 -4.50 12.84
N HIS A 56 -14.52 -4.39 13.73
CA HIS A 56 -13.25 -3.77 13.39
C HIS A 56 -12.57 -4.51 12.24
N VAL A 57 -12.00 -3.75 11.29
CA VAL A 57 -11.44 -4.27 10.03
C VAL A 57 -9.95 -3.95 9.96
N LEU A 58 -9.13 -4.94 9.65
CA LEU A 58 -7.71 -4.76 9.36
C LEU A 58 -7.47 -5.00 7.88
N LEU A 59 -6.94 -3.99 7.18
CA LEU A 59 -6.55 -4.08 5.78
C LEU A 59 -5.03 -4.16 5.70
N PHE A 60 -4.50 -5.22 5.10
CA PHE A 60 -3.05 -5.36 4.99
C PHE A 60 -2.63 -5.65 3.55
N GLY A 61 -1.45 -5.18 3.19
CA GLY A 61 -0.90 -5.37 1.86
C GLY A 61 0.04 -4.24 1.48
N PRO A 62 0.68 -4.36 0.32
CA PRO A 62 1.62 -3.34 -0.16
C PRO A 62 1.00 -1.94 -0.22
N PRO A 63 1.82 -0.88 -0.18
CA PRO A 63 1.30 0.48 -0.26
C PRO A 63 0.76 0.80 -1.66
N GLY A 64 -0.14 1.78 -1.73
CA GLY A 64 -0.65 2.28 -3.01
C GLY A 64 -1.76 1.46 -3.64
N LEU A 65 -2.36 0.51 -2.92
CA LEU A 65 -3.36 -0.44 -3.44
C LEU A 65 -4.82 -0.07 -3.10
N GLY A 66 -5.05 1.03 -2.37
CA GLY A 66 -6.41 1.52 -2.12
C GLY A 66 -6.95 1.31 -0.72
N LYS A 67 -6.11 1.03 0.29
CA LYS A 67 -6.57 0.80 1.68
C LYS A 67 -7.31 2.01 2.24
N THR A 68 -6.78 3.21 2.05
CA THR A 68 -7.42 4.46 2.50
C THR A 68 -8.76 4.69 1.79
N THR A 69 -8.80 4.43 0.48
CA THR A 69 -10.01 4.55 -0.32
C THR A 69 -11.09 3.58 0.18
N LEU A 70 -10.72 2.33 0.45
CA LEU A 70 -11.64 1.34 0.98
C LEU A 70 -12.24 1.78 2.33
N ALA A 71 -11.42 2.33 3.23
CA ALA A 71 -11.91 2.83 4.53
C ALA A 71 -12.93 3.95 4.34
N SER A 72 -12.66 4.87 3.42
CA SER A 72 -13.58 5.97 3.09
C SER A 72 -14.91 5.45 2.53
N ILE A 73 -14.85 4.48 1.62
CA ILE A 73 -16.06 3.87 1.03
C ILE A 73 -16.89 3.15 2.12
N VAL A 74 -16.23 2.41 3.00
CA VAL A 74 -16.91 1.71 4.12
C VAL A 74 -17.71 2.70 4.95
N SER A 75 -17.11 3.82 5.32
CA SER A 75 -17.78 4.88 6.08
C SER A 75 -19.04 5.38 5.36
N LYS A 76 -18.94 5.67 4.06
CA LYS A 76 -20.07 6.17 3.25
C LYS A 76 -21.17 5.11 3.11
N GLU A 77 -20.79 3.86 2.90
CA GLU A 77 -21.75 2.76 2.77
C GLU A 77 -22.48 2.46 4.10
N LEU A 78 -21.82 2.75 5.24
CA LEU A 78 -22.45 2.66 6.56
C LEU A 78 -23.34 3.89 6.85
N GLY A 79 -23.26 4.95 6.04
CA GLY A 79 -23.96 6.20 6.29
C GLY A 79 -23.39 6.97 7.46
N SER A 80 -22.08 6.86 7.70
CA SER A 80 -21.39 7.44 8.85
C SER A 80 -20.22 8.34 8.40
N SER A 81 -19.59 8.99 9.38
CA SER A 81 -18.41 9.83 9.15
C SER A 81 -17.12 9.05 9.42
N ILE A 82 -16.01 9.51 8.83
CA ILE A 82 -14.70 8.93 9.04
C ILE A 82 -13.75 9.95 9.68
N LYS A 83 -13.01 9.48 10.68
CA LYS A 83 -11.90 10.22 11.30
C LYS A 83 -10.62 9.52 10.88
N ASN A 84 -9.66 10.26 10.34
CA ASN A 84 -8.40 9.72 9.85
C ASN A 84 -7.25 10.05 10.79
N ALA A 85 -6.37 9.06 11.01
CA ALA A 85 -5.14 9.20 11.78
C ALA A 85 -4.07 8.28 11.17
N SER A 86 -2.84 8.43 11.64
CA SER A 86 -1.77 7.48 11.30
C SER A 86 -1.03 7.08 12.56
N GLY A 87 -0.46 5.87 12.56
CA GLY A 87 0.29 5.35 13.70
C GLY A 87 1.33 6.33 14.23
N PRO A 88 2.21 6.88 13.36
CA PRO A 88 3.24 7.83 13.81
C PRO A 88 2.73 9.11 14.44
N ILE A 89 1.54 9.57 14.06
CA ILE A 89 0.98 10.84 14.56
C ILE A 89 0.35 10.67 15.96
N VAL A 90 -0.17 9.48 16.26
CA VAL A 90 -0.81 9.21 17.56
C VAL A 90 0.31 8.83 18.55
N GLU A 91 0.91 9.84 19.16
CA GLU A 91 2.08 9.66 20.02
C GLU A 91 1.72 9.32 21.46
N ARG A 92 0.60 9.83 21.95
CA ARG A 92 0.20 9.70 23.36
C ARG A 92 -1.26 9.24 23.47
N ALA A 93 -1.58 8.64 24.62
CA ALA A 93 -2.94 8.21 24.95
C ALA A 93 -3.95 9.36 24.86
N GLY A 94 -3.54 10.56 25.26
CA GLY A 94 -4.39 11.77 25.18
C GLY A 94 -4.74 12.14 23.74
N ASP A 95 -3.82 11.94 22.81
CA ASP A 95 -4.07 12.18 21.37
C ASP A 95 -5.18 11.22 20.89
N LEU A 96 -5.05 9.95 21.24
CA LEU A 96 -6.04 8.92 20.88
C LEU A 96 -7.40 9.25 21.50
N ALA A 97 -7.42 9.56 22.79
CA ALA A 97 -8.66 9.90 23.51
C ALA A 97 -9.37 11.08 22.85
N GLY A 98 -8.62 12.13 22.49
CA GLY A 98 -9.17 13.31 21.83
C GLY A 98 -9.83 13.01 20.50
N MET A 99 -9.29 12.00 19.78
CA MET A 99 -9.86 11.59 18.49
C MET A 99 -11.12 10.75 18.65
N ILE A 100 -11.10 9.73 19.53
CA ILE A 100 -12.17 8.75 19.58
C ILE A 100 -13.36 9.16 20.48
N THR A 101 -13.17 10.03 21.44
CA THR A 101 -14.29 10.52 22.28
C THR A 101 -15.27 11.40 21.48
N ASN A 102 -14.85 11.91 20.34
CA ASN A 102 -15.68 12.74 19.45
C ASN A 102 -16.40 11.92 18.35
N LEU A 103 -16.22 10.60 18.33
CA LEU A 103 -16.89 9.74 17.35
C LEU A 103 -18.36 9.56 17.73
N SER A 104 -19.22 9.58 16.72
CA SER A 104 -20.64 9.25 16.87
C SER A 104 -20.85 7.75 16.62
N HIS A 105 -22.03 7.25 17.00
CA HIS A 105 -22.41 5.87 16.81
C HIS A 105 -22.22 5.44 15.35
N ARG A 106 -21.51 4.32 15.12
CA ARG A 106 -21.22 3.73 13.82
C ARG A 106 -20.19 4.49 12.97
N ASP A 107 -19.59 5.56 13.50
CA ASP A 107 -18.50 6.23 12.78
C ASP A 107 -17.29 5.30 12.60
N VAL A 108 -16.49 5.61 11.60
CA VAL A 108 -15.25 4.89 11.28
C VAL A 108 -14.06 5.70 11.79
N PHE A 109 -13.17 5.05 12.53
CA PHE A 109 -11.87 5.60 12.89
C PHE A 109 -10.81 4.84 12.10
N PHE A 110 -10.13 5.53 11.18
CA PHE A 110 -9.12 4.91 10.30
C PHE A 110 -7.72 5.28 10.79
N ILE A 111 -6.90 4.25 11.07
CA ILE A 111 -5.49 4.45 11.42
C ILE A 111 -4.61 3.81 10.33
N ASP A 112 -3.93 4.65 9.56
CA ASP A 112 -2.94 4.18 8.60
C ASP A 112 -1.63 3.85 9.31
N GLU A 113 -0.87 2.91 8.77
CA GLU A 113 0.38 2.43 9.37
C GLU A 113 0.20 2.07 10.85
N ILE A 114 -0.86 1.32 11.15
CA ILE A 114 -1.25 0.99 12.53
C ILE A 114 -0.16 0.22 13.27
N HIS A 115 0.72 -0.50 12.54
CA HIS A 115 1.87 -1.22 13.11
C HIS A 115 2.90 -0.27 13.77
N ARG A 116 2.81 1.04 13.52
CA ARG A 116 3.73 2.05 14.07
C ARG A 116 3.20 2.74 15.34
N LEU A 117 2.06 2.31 15.88
CA LEU A 117 1.58 2.77 17.18
C LEU A 117 2.55 2.32 18.29
N ASN A 118 2.82 3.17 19.25
CA ASN A 118 3.63 2.76 20.40
C ASN A 118 2.77 1.92 21.37
N SER A 119 3.44 1.14 22.21
CA SER A 119 2.79 0.18 23.10
C SER A 119 1.80 0.82 24.10
N ASN A 120 2.12 2.02 24.58
CA ASN A 120 1.22 2.71 25.52
C ASN A 120 -0.10 3.07 24.85
N VAL A 121 -0.04 3.60 23.64
CA VAL A 121 -1.25 3.97 22.87
C VAL A 121 -2.06 2.71 22.55
N GLU A 122 -1.37 1.61 22.17
CA GLU A 122 -2.02 0.34 21.84
C GLU A 122 -2.92 -0.16 22.97
N GLU A 123 -2.46 -0.08 24.23
CA GLU A 123 -3.22 -0.54 25.40
C GLU A 123 -4.55 0.21 25.56
N TYR A 124 -4.54 1.53 25.34
CA TYR A 124 -5.76 2.32 25.36
C TYR A 124 -6.70 1.96 24.21
N LEU A 125 -6.13 1.65 23.04
CA LEU A 125 -6.90 1.24 21.88
C LEU A 125 -7.62 -0.10 22.12
N TYR A 126 -7.02 -1.03 22.85
CA TYR A 126 -7.65 -2.32 23.18
C TYR A 126 -8.99 -2.11 23.89
N SER A 127 -9.01 -1.28 24.95
CA SER A 127 -10.23 -0.99 25.70
C SER A 127 -11.27 -0.29 24.83
N ALA A 128 -10.82 0.64 24.00
CA ALA A 128 -11.72 1.35 23.08
C ALA A 128 -12.38 0.39 22.10
N MET A 129 -11.63 -0.58 21.57
CA MET A 129 -12.15 -1.55 20.58
C MET A 129 -13.09 -2.57 21.21
N GLU A 130 -12.77 -3.07 22.39
CA GLU A 130 -13.53 -4.15 23.05
C GLU A 130 -14.71 -3.63 23.87
N ASP A 131 -14.45 -2.63 24.70
CA ASP A 131 -15.41 -2.16 25.72
C ASP A 131 -16.04 -0.82 25.39
N PHE A 132 -15.60 -0.19 24.31
CA PHE A 132 -16.03 1.16 23.92
C PHE A 132 -15.90 2.12 25.09
N SER A 133 -14.73 2.07 25.73
CA SER A 133 -14.36 2.95 26.83
C SER A 133 -12.86 3.20 26.83
N ILE A 134 -12.46 4.28 27.46
CA ILE A 134 -11.04 4.62 27.61
C ILE A 134 -10.83 5.17 29.02
N ASP A 135 -9.80 4.68 29.70
CA ASP A 135 -9.46 5.14 31.06
C ASP A 135 -8.35 6.21 30.95
N ILE A 136 -8.63 7.40 31.49
CA ILE A 136 -7.70 8.52 31.45
C ILE A 136 -7.22 8.84 32.86
N MET A 137 -5.90 8.92 33.04
CA MET A 137 -5.27 9.35 34.31
C MET A 137 -5.31 10.88 34.40
N ILE A 138 -5.97 11.41 35.40
CA ILE A 138 -6.10 12.86 35.63
C ILE A 138 -4.91 13.42 36.38
N ASP A 139 -4.39 12.69 37.37
CA ASP A 139 -3.31 13.16 38.26
C ASP A 139 -2.15 12.16 38.26
N LYS A 140 -0.99 12.61 38.73
CA LYS A 140 0.21 11.78 38.89
C LYS A 140 0.52 11.61 40.39
N GLY A 141 1.15 10.50 40.70
CA GLY A 141 1.62 10.19 42.05
C GLY A 141 0.56 9.51 42.92
N PRO A 142 0.69 9.61 44.26
CA PRO A 142 -0.21 8.88 45.16
C PRO A 142 -1.68 9.31 45.10
N SER A 143 -1.96 10.48 44.54
CA SER A 143 -3.31 11.01 44.36
C SER A 143 -3.91 10.71 42.99
N ALA A 144 -3.23 9.88 42.19
CA ALA A 144 -3.65 9.59 40.84
C ALA A 144 -5.08 9.03 40.78
N ARG A 145 -5.89 9.61 39.92
CA ARG A 145 -7.27 9.17 39.68
C ARG A 145 -7.43 8.83 38.23
N SER A 146 -8.21 7.81 37.94
CA SER A 146 -8.59 7.50 36.58
C SER A 146 -10.06 7.83 36.37
N VAL A 147 -10.38 8.34 35.19
CA VAL A 147 -11.76 8.59 34.75
C VAL A 147 -12.01 7.69 33.53
N GLN A 148 -13.06 6.91 33.57
CA GLN A 148 -13.49 6.10 32.44
C GLN A 148 -14.43 6.92 31.57
N LEU A 149 -14.02 7.11 30.31
CA LEU A 149 -14.84 7.80 29.31
C LEU A 149 -15.51 6.75 28.41
N SER A 150 -16.83 6.84 28.29
CA SER A 150 -17.59 6.00 27.37
C SER A 150 -17.44 6.54 25.94
N ILE A 151 -17.32 5.61 24.99
CA ILE A 151 -17.22 5.92 23.56
C ILE A 151 -18.42 5.27 22.86
N ASP A 152 -19.09 6.00 21.98
CA ASP A 152 -20.16 5.41 21.18
C ASP A 152 -19.57 4.26 20.32
N PRO A 153 -20.27 3.14 20.17
CA PRO A 153 -19.77 2.06 19.31
C PRO A 153 -19.39 2.55 17.93
N PHE A 154 -18.18 2.24 17.54
CA PHE A 154 -17.54 2.69 16.29
C PHE A 154 -16.81 1.51 15.65
N THR A 155 -16.33 1.71 14.43
CA THR A 155 -15.50 0.74 13.73
C THR A 155 -14.09 1.28 13.58
N LEU A 156 -13.11 0.56 14.11
CA LEU A 156 -11.71 0.81 13.79
C LEU A 156 -11.38 0.12 12.48
N ILE A 157 -10.85 0.86 11.51
CA ILE A 157 -10.23 0.28 10.33
C ILE A 157 -8.73 0.58 10.41
N GLY A 158 -7.93 -0.46 10.56
CA GLY A 158 -6.48 -0.34 10.56
C GLY A 158 -5.91 -0.72 9.20
N ALA A 159 -4.87 -0.02 8.78
CA ALA A 159 -4.15 -0.36 7.55
C ALA A 159 -2.67 -0.58 7.87
N THR A 160 -2.09 -1.63 7.30
CA THR A 160 -0.68 -1.93 7.51
C THR A 160 -0.06 -2.54 6.24
N THR A 161 1.17 -2.17 5.96
CA THR A 161 1.99 -2.84 4.95
C THR A 161 2.74 -4.03 5.55
N ARG A 162 2.77 -4.14 6.88
CA ARG A 162 3.58 -5.12 7.61
C ARG A 162 2.76 -5.84 8.68
N LEU A 163 1.91 -6.78 8.23
CA LEU A 163 1.06 -7.57 9.13
C LEU A 163 1.87 -8.23 10.26
N GLY A 164 3.07 -8.73 9.95
CA GLY A 164 3.96 -9.36 10.91
C GLY A 164 4.50 -8.44 12.00
N ASN A 165 4.45 -7.12 11.77
CA ASN A 165 4.88 -6.13 12.77
C ASN A 165 3.76 -5.73 13.73
N LEU A 166 2.53 -6.16 13.46
CA LEU A 166 1.40 -5.94 14.37
C LEU A 166 1.53 -6.90 15.55
N THR A 167 1.32 -6.39 16.77
CA THR A 167 1.32 -7.26 17.96
C THR A 167 0.13 -8.23 17.87
N SER A 168 0.29 -9.43 18.42
CA SER A 168 -0.79 -10.41 18.45
C SER A 168 -2.03 -9.90 19.18
N PRO A 169 -1.89 -9.22 20.36
CA PRO A 169 -3.06 -8.67 21.02
C PRO A 169 -3.87 -7.71 20.15
N LEU A 170 -3.20 -6.83 19.39
CA LEU A 170 -3.91 -5.90 18.50
C LEU A 170 -4.56 -6.64 17.33
N ARG A 171 -3.82 -7.52 16.68
CA ARG A 171 -4.32 -8.30 15.54
C ARG A 171 -5.58 -9.10 15.89
N ASP A 172 -5.57 -9.74 17.06
CA ASP A 172 -6.65 -10.62 17.53
C ASP A 172 -7.96 -9.84 17.80
N ARG A 173 -7.89 -8.53 17.94
CA ARG A 173 -9.06 -7.69 18.21
C ARG A 173 -9.81 -7.27 16.93
N PHE A 174 -9.25 -7.55 15.77
CA PHE A 174 -9.94 -7.29 14.50
C PHE A 174 -10.81 -8.51 14.14
N GLY A 175 -12.10 -8.28 13.98
CA GLY A 175 -13.04 -9.34 13.58
C GLY A 175 -12.96 -9.67 12.10
N VAL A 176 -12.45 -8.73 11.29
CA VAL A 176 -12.32 -8.88 9.84
C VAL A 176 -10.89 -8.52 9.45
N VAL A 177 -10.17 -9.47 8.84
CA VAL A 177 -8.78 -9.26 8.39
C VAL A 177 -8.75 -9.56 6.89
N LEU A 178 -8.45 -8.53 6.08
CA LEU A 178 -8.55 -8.62 4.62
C LEU A 178 -7.23 -8.21 3.96
N ARG A 179 -6.76 -9.05 3.07
CA ARG A 179 -5.57 -8.76 2.28
C ARG A 179 -5.95 -7.96 1.03
N VAL A 180 -5.22 -6.87 0.80
CA VAL A 180 -5.33 -6.08 -0.43
C VAL A 180 -4.19 -6.50 -1.34
N ASP A 181 -4.51 -6.98 -2.54
CA ASP A 181 -3.52 -7.54 -3.47
C ASP A 181 -3.19 -6.58 -4.61
N TYR A 182 -2.12 -6.90 -5.34
CA TYR A 182 -1.77 -6.21 -6.58
C TYR A 182 -2.91 -6.39 -7.59
N TYR A 183 -2.98 -5.43 -8.47
CA TYR A 183 -4.04 -5.37 -9.50
C TYR A 183 -3.57 -6.06 -10.77
N UNK A 184 -4.37 -6.53 -11.54
CA UNK A 184 -4.17 -7.02 -12.78
C UNK A 184 -4.04 -5.90 -13.71
N THR A 185 -3.41 -6.14 -14.81
CA THR A 185 -3.19 -5.12 -15.84
C THR A 185 -4.52 -4.57 -16.38
N GLU A 186 -5.48 -5.42 -16.63
CA GLU A 186 -6.82 -5.03 -17.12
C GLU A 186 -7.53 -4.12 -16.12
N GLU A 187 -7.36 -4.39 -14.83
CA GLU A 187 -7.92 -3.55 -13.78
C GLU A 187 -7.27 -2.17 -13.78
N LEU A 188 -5.94 -2.12 -13.92
CA LEU A 188 -5.19 -0.87 -13.99
C LEU A 188 -5.54 -0.08 -15.27
N PHE A 189 -5.80 -0.79 -16.37
CA PHE A 189 -6.28 -0.18 -17.60
C PHE A 189 -7.59 0.60 -17.33
N HIS A 190 -8.55 -0.02 -16.64
CA HIS A 190 -9.80 0.65 -16.30
C HIS A 190 -9.60 1.81 -15.32
N ILE A 191 -8.67 1.67 -14.37
CA ILE A 191 -8.32 2.75 -13.43
C ILE A 191 -7.73 3.94 -14.20
N ILE A 192 -6.81 3.69 -15.13
CA ILE A 192 -6.18 4.73 -15.95
C ILE A 192 -7.24 5.46 -16.79
N ASN A 193 -8.15 4.73 -17.40
CA ASN A 193 -9.22 5.34 -18.21
C ASN A 193 -10.11 6.21 -17.33
N ARG A 194 -10.52 5.72 -16.16
CA ARG A 194 -11.33 6.51 -15.23
C ARG A 194 -10.57 7.76 -14.78
N SER A 195 -9.30 7.62 -14.39
CA SER A 195 -8.46 8.75 -13.95
C SER A 195 -8.29 9.77 -15.11
N SER A 196 -8.09 9.30 -16.33
CA SER A 196 -7.90 10.18 -17.49
C SER A 196 -9.16 11.01 -17.76
N GLU A 197 -10.34 10.44 -17.60
CA GLU A 197 -11.62 11.17 -17.73
C GLU A 197 -11.71 12.26 -16.66
N ILE A 198 -11.41 11.93 -15.43
CA ILE A 198 -11.47 12.87 -14.29
C ILE A 198 -10.46 14.01 -14.46
N LEU A 199 -9.26 13.66 -14.94
CA LEU A 199 -8.18 14.63 -15.11
C LEU A 199 -8.20 15.39 -16.44
N UNK A 200 -9.17 14.74 -17.39
CA UNK A 200 -9.26 15.38 -18.60
C UNK A 200 -8.07 15.26 -19.49
N VAL A 201 -7.55 14.09 -19.44
CA VAL A 201 -6.36 13.73 -20.27
C VAL A 201 -6.78 12.88 -21.49
N UNK A 202 -6.42 13.05 -22.50
CA UNK A 202 -6.69 12.38 -23.63
C UNK A 202 -5.81 11.26 -23.82
N ILE A 203 -6.30 10.15 -23.72
CA ILE A 203 -5.59 8.88 -23.92
C ILE A 203 -6.44 7.89 -24.72
N ASP A 204 -5.82 7.10 -25.61
CA ASP A 204 -6.53 6.01 -26.26
C ASP A 204 -6.25 4.67 -25.55
N ASP A 205 -6.97 3.63 -25.97
CA ASP A 205 -6.89 2.32 -25.30
C ASP A 205 -5.48 1.70 -25.37
N GLU A 206 -4.78 1.90 -26.47
CA GLU A 206 -3.41 1.36 -26.64
C GLU A 206 -2.44 2.08 -25.69
N GLY A 207 -2.57 3.40 -25.59
CA GLY A 207 -1.78 4.20 -24.64
C GLY A 207 -2.09 3.81 -23.19
N ALA A 208 -3.36 3.66 -22.89
CA ALA A 208 -3.79 3.26 -21.53
C ALA A 208 -3.26 1.88 -21.16
N MET A 209 -3.34 0.92 -22.08
CA MET A 209 -2.78 -0.42 -21.88
C MET A 209 -1.27 -0.36 -21.66
N UNK A 210 -0.52 0.52 -22.28
CA UNK A 210 0.82 0.72 -22.16
C UNK A 210 1.13 1.30 -20.89
N UNK A 211 0.45 2.18 -20.32
CA UNK A 211 0.58 2.66 -19.15
C UNK A 211 0.31 1.74 -18.11
N ALA A 212 -0.81 0.91 -18.12
CA ALA A 212 -1.23 -0.13 -17.20
C ALA A 212 -0.22 -1.26 -17.02
N SER A 213 0.28 -1.77 -18.11
CA SER A 213 1.21 -2.92 -18.09
C SER A 213 2.54 -2.63 -17.37
N ARG A 214 2.89 -1.37 -17.22
CA ARG A 214 4.16 -0.94 -16.59
C ARG A 214 3.93 -0.37 -15.19
N SER A 215 2.73 -0.46 -14.66
CA SER A 215 2.35 0.16 -13.37
C SER A 215 2.60 -0.74 -12.16
N ARG A 216 3.21 -1.90 -12.36
CA ARG A 216 3.67 -2.79 -11.28
C ARG A 216 2.52 -3.27 -10.38
N GLY A 217 1.33 -3.40 -10.93
CA GLY A 217 0.15 -3.84 -10.18
C GLY A 217 -0.37 -2.81 -9.19
N THR A 218 0.03 -1.55 -9.29
CA THR A 218 -0.21 -0.53 -8.25
C THR A 218 -0.96 0.68 -8.83
N PRO A 219 -2.19 0.95 -8.38
CA PRO A 219 -2.96 2.12 -8.85
C PRO A 219 -2.25 3.46 -8.65
N ARG A 220 -1.57 3.67 -7.53
CA ARG A 220 -0.83 4.93 -7.30
C ARG A 220 0.24 5.13 -8.36
N ILE A 221 1.00 4.08 -8.68
CA ILE A 221 2.03 4.14 -9.74
C ILE A 221 1.37 4.40 -11.09
N ALA A 222 0.24 3.73 -11.39
CA ALA A 222 -0.50 3.94 -12.64
C ALA A 222 -0.90 5.41 -12.80
N ASN A 223 -1.42 6.02 -11.75
CA ASN A 223 -1.85 7.42 -11.77
C ASN A 223 -0.65 8.37 -11.91
N ARG A 224 0.49 8.06 -11.29
CA ARG A 224 1.72 8.85 -11.47
C ARG A 224 2.21 8.78 -12.91
N ILE A 225 2.25 7.59 -13.49
CA ILE A 225 2.67 7.38 -14.89
C ILE A 225 1.74 8.16 -15.81
N LEU A 226 0.42 8.08 -15.59
CA LEU A 226 -0.57 8.83 -16.38
C LEU A 226 -0.27 10.33 -16.38
N ARG A 227 0.01 10.90 -15.20
CA ARG A 227 0.29 12.33 -15.07
C ARG A 227 1.60 12.72 -15.78
N ARG A 228 2.63 11.90 -15.65
CA ARG A 228 3.91 12.18 -16.33
C ARG A 228 3.77 12.00 -17.86
N ALA A 229 2.99 11.04 -18.30
CA ALA A 229 2.69 10.86 -19.73
C ALA A 229 1.87 12.02 -20.28
N ARG A 230 0.93 12.56 -19.49
CA ARG A 230 0.18 13.78 -19.84
C ARG A 230 1.15 14.95 -20.08
N ASP A 231 2.07 15.17 -19.12
CA ASP A 231 3.06 16.27 -19.25
C ASP A 231 3.89 16.09 -20.52
N TYR A 232 4.33 14.87 -20.81
CA TYR A 232 5.10 14.56 -22.02
C TYR A 232 4.27 14.84 -23.27
N ALA A 233 3.00 14.37 -23.30
CA ALA A 233 2.12 14.54 -24.43
C ALA A 233 1.83 16.04 -24.72
N GLU A 234 1.62 16.82 -23.69
CA GLU A 234 1.37 18.27 -23.81
C GLU A 234 2.55 19.00 -24.45
N VAL A 235 3.76 18.61 -24.11
CA VAL A 235 4.98 19.28 -24.59
C VAL A 235 5.43 18.72 -25.94
N LYS A 236 5.24 17.42 -26.20
CA LYS A 236 5.87 16.74 -27.36
C LYS A 236 4.86 16.18 -28.37
N ALA A 237 3.56 16.12 -28.09
CA ALA A 237 2.63 15.36 -28.92
C ALA A 237 1.16 15.86 -29.00
N UNK A 238 0.95 16.95 -28.59
CA UNK A 238 -0.27 17.49 -28.81
C UNK A 238 -1.31 17.19 -27.86
N GLY A 239 -0.84 16.76 -26.88
CA GLY A 239 -1.74 16.53 -25.76
C GLY A 239 -2.43 15.18 -25.70
N LYS A 240 -2.24 14.31 -26.66
CA LYS A 240 -2.87 12.99 -26.69
C LYS A 240 -1.84 11.90 -26.38
N ILE A 241 -2.21 10.95 -25.50
CA ILE A 241 -1.39 9.79 -25.17
C ILE A 241 -1.87 8.60 -26.00
N ASP A 242 -1.13 8.29 -27.07
CA ASP A 242 -1.28 7.05 -27.84
C ASP A 242 -0.17 6.08 -27.41
N PHE A 243 -0.07 4.93 -28.06
CA PHE A 243 0.94 3.90 -27.76
C PHE A 243 2.37 4.48 -27.82
N GLU A 244 2.68 5.23 -28.87
CA GLU A 244 4.06 5.77 -29.06
C GLU A 244 4.41 6.81 -28.02
N VAL A 245 3.46 7.68 -27.66
CA VAL A 245 3.65 8.70 -26.61
C VAL A 245 3.80 8.01 -25.25
N ALA A 246 2.98 7.00 -24.95
CA ALA A 246 3.09 6.22 -23.71
C ALA A 246 4.45 5.55 -23.61
N LYS A 247 4.89 4.90 -24.68
CA LYS A 247 6.19 4.22 -24.73
C LYS A 247 7.35 5.19 -24.53
N ALA A 248 7.32 6.34 -25.23
CA ALA A 248 8.36 7.37 -25.11
C ALA A 248 8.42 7.96 -23.71
N SER A 249 7.25 8.20 -23.11
CA SER A 249 7.13 8.71 -21.74
C SER A 249 7.72 7.73 -20.73
N LEU A 250 7.38 6.45 -20.82
CA LEU A 250 7.90 5.40 -19.95
C LEU A 250 9.43 5.28 -20.07
N LYS A 251 9.95 5.34 -21.29
CA LYS A 251 11.40 5.35 -21.52
C LYS A 251 12.08 6.54 -20.82
N LYS A 252 11.48 7.72 -20.93
CA LYS A 252 12.01 8.91 -20.27
C LYS A 252 11.97 8.79 -18.74
N LEU A 253 10.99 8.05 -18.19
CA LEU A 253 10.91 7.77 -16.76
C LEU A 253 11.86 6.65 -16.29
N GLY A 254 12.59 6.03 -17.21
CA GLY A 254 13.51 4.94 -16.90
C GLY A 254 12.83 3.62 -16.61
N ILE A 255 11.58 3.46 -17.04
CA ILE A 255 10.79 2.24 -16.85
C ILE A 255 10.88 1.39 -18.12
N ASP A 256 11.41 0.17 -18.02
CA ASP A 256 11.62 -0.71 -19.17
C ASP A 256 10.35 -1.49 -19.55
N GLU A 257 10.48 -2.36 -20.53
CA GLU A 257 9.36 -3.13 -21.10
C GLU A 257 8.72 -4.11 -20.11
N ILE A 258 9.43 -4.45 -19.04
CA ILE A 258 8.93 -5.36 -17.98
C ILE A 258 8.33 -4.55 -16.81
N GLY A 259 8.60 -3.25 -16.74
CA GLY A 259 8.21 -2.39 -15.63
C GLY A 259 9.31 -2.18 -14.60
N LEU A 260 10.53 -2.62 -14.90
CA LEU A 260 11.67 -2.41 -14.00
C LEU A 260 12.24 -1.02 -14.19
N ASP A 261 12.61 -0.37 -13.08
CA ASP A 261 13.33 0.90 -13.11
C ASP A 261 14.83 0.67 -12.95
N GLU A 262 15.60 1.75 -12.94
CA GLU A 262 17.05 1.72 -12.82
C GLU A 262 17.52 1.02 -11.53
N MET A 263 16.85 1.29 -10.41
CA MET A 263 17.22 0.69 -9.12
C MET A 263 16.89 -0.81 -9.08
N ASP A 264 15.76 -1.22 -9.65
CA ASP A 264 15.42 -2.64 -9.79
C ASP A 264 16.55 -3.39 -10.52
N ARG A 265 16.96 -2.84 -11.67
CA ARG A 265 18.04 -3.43 -12.49
C ARG A 265 19.35 -3.46 -11.73
N LYS A 266 19.66 -2.41 -10.97
CA LYS A 266 20.86 -2.34 -10.14
C LYS A 266 20.87 -3.42 -9.07
N ILE A 267 19.75 -3.61 -8.37
CA ILE A 267 19.61 -4.65 -7.33
C ILE A 267 19.88 -6.03 -7.95
N LEU A 268 19.24 -6.33 -9.07
CA LEU A 268 19.41 -7.63 -9.75
C LEU A 268 20.85 -7.84 -10.24
N SER A 269 21.43 -6.82 -10.83
CA SER A 269 22.82 -6.84 -11.34
C SER A 269 23.81 -7.09 -10.19
N VAL A 270 23.66 -6.41 -9.08
CA VAL A 270 24.52 -6.58 -7.90
C VAL A 270 24.41 -7.99 -7.35
N ILE A 271 23.24 -8.52 -7.22
CA ILE A 271 23.06 -9.91 -6.78
C ILE A 271 23.76 -10.88 -7.77
N UNK A 272 23.43 -10.66 -8.87
CA UNK A 272 23.90 -11.48 -9.85
C UNK A 272 25.34 -11.42 -10.03
N GLU A 273 26.06 -10.20 -9.93
CA GLU A 273 27.49 -10.03 -10.24
C GLU A 273 28.39 -10.08 -9.01
N GLN A 274 28.01 -9.35 -7.94
CA GLN A 274 28.85 -9.21 -6.76
C GLN A 274 28.66 -10.35 -5.75
N PHE A 275 27.53 -11.03 -5.78
CA PHE A 275 27.21 -12.08 -4.81
C PHE A 275 26.93 -13.43 -5.49
N SER A 276 27.35 -13.57 -6.75
CA SER A 276 27.25 -14.83 -7.51
C SER A 276 25.82 -15.41 -7.54
N GLY A 277 24.83 -14.54 -7.65
CA GLY A 277 23.41 -14.93 -7.65
C GLY A 277 22.81 -15.10 -6.27
N GLY A 278 23.61 -14.95 -5.23
CA GLY A 278 23.16 -15.09 -3.85
C GLY A 278 23.35 -16.50 -3.30
N PRO A 279 22.83 -16.77 -2.10
CA PRO A 279 22.03 -15.85 -1.27
C PRO A 279 22.87 -14.74 -0.63
N VAL A 280 22.31 -13.55 -0.55
CA VAL A 280 22.94 -12.38 0.06
C VAL A 280 22.00 -11.76 1.11
N GLY A 281 22.55 -11.42 2.27
CA GLY A 281 21.78 -10.77 3.34
C GLY A 281 21.32 -9.37 2.95
N LEU A 282 20.20 -8.95 3.50
CA LEU A 282 19.58 -7.65 3.18
C LEU A 282 20.54 -6.48 3.43
N LYS A 283 21.25 -6.50 4.57
CA LYS A 283 22.18 -5.42 4.93
C LYS A 283 23.35 -5.31 3.94
N SER A 284 23.92 -6.46 3.55
CA SER A 284 25.03 -6.50 2.58
C SER A 284 24.57 -6.00 1.21
N LEU A 285 23.37 -6.43 0.78
CA LEU A 285 22.77 -5.97 -0.48
C LEU A 285 22.55 -4.46 -0.46
N ALA A 286 21.99 -3.95 0.64
CA ALA A 286 21.70 -2.51 0.82
C ALA A 286 22.96 -1.66 0.68
N VAL A 287 24.05 -2.06 1.34
CA VAL A 287 25.34 -1.38 1.23
C VAL A 287 25.84 -1.41 -0.22
N ALA A 288 25.77 -2.55 -0.88
CA ALA A 288 26.28 -2.74 -2.24
C ALA A 288 25.51 -1.90 -3.28
N VAL A 289 24.18 -1.77 -3.12
CA VAL A 289 23.37 -0.97 -4.06
C VAL A 289 23.30 0.52 -3.69
N GLY A 290 23.66 0.86 -2.44
CA GLY A 290 23.61 2.24 -1.93
C GLY A 290 22.20 2.75 -1.54
N UNK A 291 21.27 1.79 -1.11
CA UNK A 291 20.01 2.07 -0.63
C UNK A 291 19.95 1.65 0.78
N ASP A 292 18.94 2.13 1.58
CA ASP A 292 18.76 1.57 2.92
C ASP A 292 17.95 0.26 2.85
N SER A 293 18.14 -0.59 3.87
CA SER A 293 17.53 -1.93 3.92
C SER A 293 16.00 -1.87 3.86
N THR A 294 15.40 -0.91 4.54
CA THR A 294 13.94 -0.76 4.60
C THR A 294 13.38 -0.42 3.22
N THR A 295 14.04 0.46 2.50
CA THR A 295 13.61 0.85 1.13
C THR A 295 13.66 -0.37 0.20
N ILE A 296 14.74 -1.15 0.25
CA ILE A 296 14.84 -2.37 -0.56
C ILE A 296 13.68 -3.32 -0.24
N GLU A 297 13.47 -3.58 1.06
CA GLU A 297 12.49 -4.55 1.54
C GLU A 297 11.04 -4.12 1.27
N ASP A 298 10.74 -2.84 1.38
CA ASP A 298 9.36 -2.35 1.27
C ASP A 298 8.99 -1.88 -0.14
N VAL A 299 9.94 -1.34 -0.89
CA VAL A 299 9.67 -0.69 -2.19
C VAL A 299 10.00 -1.61 -3.36
N TYR A 300 11.21 -2.16 -3.40
CA TYR A 300 11.72 -2.89 -4.57
C TYR A 300 11.46 -4.38 -4.50
N GLU A 301 11.76 -4.99 -3.37
CA GLU A 301 11.69 -6.44 -3.19
C GLU A 301 10.30 -7.03 -3.46
N PRO A 302 9.18 -6.42 -2.99
CA PRO A 302 7.87 -7.02 -3.22
C PRO A 302 7.53 -7.22 -4.69
N PHE A 303 7.84 -6.26 -5.54
CA PHE A 303 7.63 -6.38 -6.99
C PHE A 303 8.58 -7.41 -7.61
N LEU A 304 9.85 -7.38 -7.22
CA LEU A 304 10.84 -8.30 -7.75
C LEU A 304 10.52 -9.77 -7.39
N ILE A 305 10.00 -9.99 -6.19
CA ILE A 305 9.56 -11.32 -5.74
C ILE A 305 8.31 -11.75 -6.51
N LYS A 306 7.31 -10.87 -6.60
CA LYS A 306 6.05 -11.14 -7.30
C LYS A 306 6.32 -11.55 -8.76
N GLU A 307 7.25 -10.88 -9.42
CA GLU A 307 7.56 -11.14 -10.83
C GLU A 307 8.59 -12.28 -11.05
N GLY A 308 9.06 -12.91 -9.96
CA GLY A 308 9.96 -14.07 -10.05
C GLY A 308 11.42 -13.71 -10.32
N PHE A 309 11.82 -12.50 -10.02
CA PHE A 309 13.23 -12.09 -10.15
C PHE A 309 14.06 -12.38 -8.92
N UNK A 310 13.65 -12.21 -7.67
CA UNK A 310 14.29 -12.41 -6.50
C UNK A 310 13.49 -13.38 -5.73
N MET A 311 14.05 -14.05 -4.86
CA MET A 311 13.47 -14.96 -3.88
C MET A 311 14.10 -14.72 -2.52
N ARG A 312 13.30 -14.73 -1.48
CA ARG A 312 13.78 -14.60 -0.10
C ARG A 312 13.93 -15.99 0.50
N THR A 313 15.15 -16.29 1.04
CA THR A 313 15.47 -17.55 1.72
C THR A 313 15.99 -17.24 3.13
N SER A 314 16.07 -18.26 3.93
CA SER A 314 16.71 -18.14 5.27
C SER A 314 18.14 -17.58 5.23
N UNK A 315 18.72 -17.72 4.12
CA UNK A 315 20.06 -17.31 3.92
C UNK A 315 20.17 -15.97 3.31
N GLY A 316 19.14 -15.51 2.88
CA GLY A 316 19.17 -14.23 2.20
C GLY A 316 18.42 -14.21 0.86
N ARG A 317 18.73 -13.17 0.06
CA ARG A 317 18.09 -12.93 -1.23
C ARG A 317 18.83 -13.67 -2.34
N LEU A 318 18.07 -14.38 -3.17
CA LEU A 318 18.59 -15.24 -4.24
C LEU A 318 17.98 -14.81 -5.58
N ALA A 319 18.82 -14.61 -6.59
CA ALA A 319 18.37 -14.28 -7.95
C ALA A 319 17.76 -15.52 -8.62
N GLN A 320 16.64 -15.33 -9.32
CA GLN A 320 15.94 -16.38 -10.05
C GLN A 320 16.31 -16.31 -11.54
N ASP A 321 15.87 -17.28 -12.34
CA ASP A 321 16.18 -17.38 -13.77
C ASP A 321 15.82 -16.09 -14.52
N ALA A 322 14.66 -15.52 -14.22
CA ALA A 322 14.21 -14.27 -14.84
C ALA A 322 15.20 -13.12 -14.63
N ALA A 323 15.88 -13.08 -13.49
CA ALA A 323 16.90 -12.06 -13.22
C ALA A 323 18.13 -12.22 -14.12
N TYR A 324 18.56 -13.45 -14.37
CA TYR A 324 19.68 -13.74 -15.27
C TYR A 324 19.30 -13.35 -16.70
N GLU A 325 18.14 -13.65 -17.11
CA GLU A 325 17.62 -13.24 -18.44
C GLU A 325 17.54 -11.72 -18.59
N UNK A 326 17.16 -11.10 -17.55
CA UNK A 326 17.00 -9.73 -17.54
C UNK A 326 18.24 -8.98 -17.60
N UNK A 327 19.19 -9.56 -17.03
CA UNK A 327 20.39 -9.10 -16.98
C UNK A 327 21.22 -9.54 -18.07
N GLY A 328 20.90 -10.39 -19.01
CA GLY A 328 21.61 -11.03 -20.12
C GLY A 328 22.78 -11.90 -19.68
N LYS A 329 22.62 -12.55 -18.56
CA LYS A 329 23.68 -13.33 -17.91
C LYS A 329 23.31 -14.81 -17.82
N GLN A 330 24.33 -15.68 -17.82
CA GLN A 330 24.13 -17.11 -17.66
C GLN A 330 24.55 -17.55 -16.26
N LYS A 331 23.85 -18.53 -15.74
CA LYS A 331 24.21 -19.17 -14.46
C LYS A 331 25.52 -19.93 -14.63
N THR A 332 26.40 -19.79 -13.67
CA THR A 332 27.62 -20.62 -13.64
C THR A 332 27.25 -22.04 -13.20
N UNK A 333 28.01 -22.69 -13.40
CA UNK A 333 27.81 -24.06 -13.13
C UNK A 333 27.54 -24.40 -11.70
N ASP A 334 28.23 -23.85 -10.85
CA ASP A 334 28.00 -24.07 -9.42
C ASP A 334 26.58 -23.59 -9.02
N GLN A 335 26.09 -22.57 -9.64
CA GLN A 335 24.73 -22.05 -9.42
C GLN A 335 23.67 -23.03 -9.93
N GLN A 336 23.96 -23.79 -10.97
CA GLN A 336 23.04 -24.80 -11.52
C GLN A 336 22.87 -25.99 -10.57
N ARG A 337 23.92 -26.34 -9.80
CA ARG A 337 23.90 -27.46 -8.85
C ARG A 337 23.01 -27.18 -7.63
N LEU A 338 22.98 -25.92 -7.18
CA LEU A 338 22.18 -25.52 -6.03
C LEU A 338 20.66 -25.68 -6.21
N PHE A 339 20.21 -25.82 -7.47
CA PHE A 339 18.79 -25.95 -7.81
C PHE A 339 18.36 -27.38 -8.14
N ASN A 340 19.34 -28.28 -8.37
CA ASN A 340 19.05 -29.66 -8.79
C ASN A 340 19.07 -30.66 -7.61
N ASP A 341 19.48 -30.23 -6.42
CA ASP A 341 19.56 -31.10 -5.23
C ASP A 341 18.35 -30.93 -4.31
N LYS A 342 17.13 -30.99 -4.88
CA LYS A 342 15.88 -31.11 -4.13
C LYS A 342 15.01 -32.22 -4.69
#